data_5c28eb1d026ae61a980e315d4c805e36
#
_entry.id   5c28eb1d026ae61a980e315d4c805e36
#
_cell.length_a   1.000
_cell.length_b   1.000
_cell.length_c   1.000
_cell.angle_alpha   90.00
_cell.angle_beta   90.00
_cell.angle_gamma   90.00
#
_symmetry.space_group_name_H-M   'P 1'
#
loop_
_entity.id
_entity.type
_entity.pdbx_description
1 polymer ?
#
loop_
_entity_poly.entity_id
_entity_poly.type
_entity_poly.pdbx_seq_one_letter_code
_entity_poly.pdbx_strand_id
1 'polypeptide(L)'
;MNFQIVEFEASYGKSKQIPPSDMPEIVFSGKSNVGKSSLINKILYRKSIARVSATPGKTTTVNFFKLKDVRFADLPGYGYAKVSKSEKDRWAELVEGYFAQERNIALIVQICDIRHSPTKDDIAMIDFLYSTGYHFIIALTKLDKLKKSQQQARINALTEELSAYEGVRLYPCSSQNGQGIDEIRKAIEDSVFEENEE
;
A
#
# COMPACT_ATOMS: atom_id res chain seq x y z
N MET A 1 -17.84 -0.28 6.41
CA MET A 1 -16.82 0.32 7.33
C MET A 1 -16.92 1.84 7.31
N ASN A 2 -16.69 2.56 8.44
CA ASN A 2 -16.69 4.03 8.43
C ASN A 2 -15.25 4.57 8.36
N PHE A 3 -14.75 4.83 7.17
CA PHE A 3 -13.40 5.34 6.92
C PHE A 3 -13.15 6.77 7.45
N GLN A 4 -14.19 7.50 7.86
CA GLN A 4 -14.03 8.85 8.41
C GLN A 4 -13.61 8.84 9.89
N ILE A 5 -13.85 7.74 10.60
CA ILE A 5 -13.49 7.59 12.00
C ILE A 5 -12.11 6.91 12.06
N VAL A 6 -11.07 7.70 11.85
CA VAL A 6 -9.69 7.23 11.86
C VAL A 6 -8.84 8.07 12.78
N GLU A 7 -7.97 7.43 13.54
CA GLU A 7 -6.99 8.07 14.42
C GLU A 7 -5.57 7.59 14.09
N PHE A 8 -4.59 8.47 14.21
CA PHE A 8 -3.19 8.06 14.19
C PHE A 8 -2.89 7.32 15.50
N GLU A 9 -2.42 6.08 15.39
CA GLU A 9 -2.15 5.24 16.57
C GLU A 9 -0.70 5.35 17.01
N ALA A 10 0.25 5.02 16.13
CA ALA A 10 1.67 4.99 16.46
C ALA A 10 2.56 5.00 15.20
N SER A 11 3.86 5.21 15.43
CA SER A 11 4.90 5.15 14.40
C SER A 11 6.13 4.45 14.96
N TYR A 12 6.62 3.41 14.29
CA TYR A 12 7.74 2.58 14.75
C TYR A 12 8.89 2.58 13.74
N GLY A 13 10.09 2.86 14.22
CA GLY A 13 11.30 2.87 13.40
C GLY A 13 12.12 1.58 13.46
N LYS A 14 11.71 0.60 14.29
CA LYS A 14 12.33 -0.72 14.42
C LYS A 14 11.24 -1.79 14.51
N SER A 15 11.42 -2.91 13.82
CA SER A 15 10.47 -4.01 13.79
C SER A 15 10.14 -4.57 15.19
N LYS A 16 11.14 -4.67 16.06
CA LYS A 16 10.99 -5.15 17.45
C LYS A 16 10.12 -4.26 18.35
N GLN A 17 9.82 -3.02 17.92
CA GLN A 17 8.97 -2.09 18.66
C GLN A 17 7.49 -2.23 18.27
N ILE A 18 7.22 -2.89 17.14
CA ILE A 18 5.86 -3.06 16.63
C ILE A 18 5.15 -4.07 17.54
N PRO A 19 3.99 -3.72 18.13
CA PRO A 19 3.24 -4.63 18.98
C PRO A 19 2.68 -5.80 18.16
N PRO A 20 2.34 -6.92 18.80
CA PRO A 20 1.60 -8.00 18.15
C PRO A 20 0.33 -7.50 17.46
N SER A 21 -0.07 -8.19 16.41
CA SER A 21 -1.32 -7.87 15.70
C SER A 21 -2.50 -8.43 16.49
N ASP A 22 -3.37 -7.54 16.97
CA ASP A 22 -4.55 -7.86 17.79
C ASP A 22 -5.87 -7.60 17.06
N MET A 23 -5.79 -7.19 15.80
CA MET A 23 -6.93 -6.92 14.91
C MET A 23 -6.52 -7.05 13.44
N PRO A 24 -7.47 -7.19 12.48
CA PRO A 24 -7.18 -7.22 11.06
C PRO A 24 -6.39 -5.98 10.62
N GLU A 25 -5.36 -6.21 9.80
CA GLU A 25 -4.50 -5.16 9.26
C GLU A 25 -4.65 -5.00 7.75
N ILE A 26 -4.83 -3.77 7.31
CA ILE A 26 -4.75 -3.38 5.90
C ILE A 26 -3.40 -2.70 5.67
N VAL A 27 -2.54 -3.34 4.90
CA VAL A 27 -1.16 -2.93 4.72
C VAL A 27 -0.99 -2.17 3.41
N PHE A 28 -0.33 -1.02 3.45
CA PHE A 28 -0.02 -0.21 2.27
C PHE A 28 1.47 -0.26 1.98
N SER A 29 1.82 -0.78 0.80
CA SER A 29 3.18 -0.88 0.29
C SER A 29 3.31 -0.18 -1.05
N GLY A 30 4.50 0.31 -1.38
CA GLY A 30 4.76 0.94 -2.67
C GLY A 30 6.05 1.76 -2.68
N LYS A 31 6.47 2.07 -3.89
CA LYS A 31 7.67 2.88 -4.12
C LYS A 31 7.52 4.30 -3.56
N SER A 32 8.62 4.89 -3.14
CA SER A 32 8.66 6.30 -2.76
C SER A 32 8.07 7.19 -3.87
N ASN A 33 7.25 8.17 -3.48
CA ASN A 33 6.58 9.11 -4.40
C ASN A 33 5.59 8.46 -5.39
N VAL A 34 5.20 7.22 -5.20
CA VAL A 34 4.18 6.54 -6.02
C VAL A 34 2.77 7.10 -5.79
N GLY A 35 2.55 7.82 -4.69
CA GLY A 35 1.25 8.38 -4.31
C GLY A 35 0.60 7.66 -3.12
N LYS A 36 1.36 6.82 -2.39
CA LYS A 36 0.87 6.00 -1.27
C LYS A 36 0.16 6.84 -0.19
N SER A 37 0.81 7.84 0.37
CA SER A 37 0.21 8.71 1.40
C SER A 37 -1.01 9.50 0.88
N SER A 38 -1.00 9.90 -0.39
CA SER A 38 -2.15 10.57 -1.01
C SER A 38 -3.33 9.62 -1.16
N LEU A 39 -3.07 8.35 -1.51
CA LEU A 39 -4.08 7.31 -1.61
C LEU A 39 -4.69 7.00 -0.22
N ILE A 40 -3.86 6.77 0.79
CA ILE A 40 -4.30 6.54 2.17
C ILE A 40 -5.18 7.70 2.66
N ASN A 41 -4.72 8.94 2.48
CA ASN A 41 -5.49 10.13 2.86
C ASN A 41 -6.84 10.19 2.15
N LYS A 42 -6.89 9.83 0.87
CA LYS A 42 -8.13 9.83 0.09
C LYS A 42 -9.09 8.73 0.51
N ILE A 43 -8.59 7.52 0.78
CA ILE A 43 -9.39 6.40 1.31
C ILE A 43 -10.00 6.78 2.66
N LEU A 44 -9.23 7.40 3.54
CA LEU A 44 -9.63 7.76 4.90
C LEU A 44 -10.37 9.10 5.03
N TYR A 45 -10.72 9.76 3.91
CA TYR A 45 -11.37 11.08 3.90
C TYR A 45 -10.61 12.13 4.72
N ARG A 46 -9.27 12.03 4.77
CA ARG A 46 -8.41 12.96 5.50
C ARG A 46 -7.53 13.76 4.53
N LYS A 47 -7.15 14.97 4.94
CA LYS A 47 -6.24 15.80 4.13
C LYS A 47 -4.77 15.45 4.34
N SER A 48 -4.40 14.98 5.54
CA SER A 48 -3.00 14.80 5.92
C SER A 48 -2.76 13.87 7.11
N ILE A 49 -3.55 12.79 7.27
CA ILE A 49 -3.29 11.81 8.33
C ILE A 49 -2.02 10.99 8.03
N ALA A 50 -1.86 10.56 6.78
CA ALA A 50 -0.61 10.04 6.29
C ALA A 50 0.22 11.21 5.73
N ARG A 51 1.45 11.37 6.24
CA ARG A 51 2.32 12.46 5.82
C ARG A 51 2.83 12.23 4.40
N VAL A 52 2.54 13.18 3.51
CA VAL A 52 3.18 13.24 2.20
C VAL A 52 4.59 13.79 2.41
N SER A 53 5.59 12.91 2.50
CA SER A 53 6.98 13.34 2.62
C SER A 53 7.50 13.88 1.29
N ALA A 54 7.84 15.15 1.28
CA ALA A 54 8.57 15.77 0.16
C ALA A 54 10.08 15.55 0.25
N THR A 55 10.60 15.06 1.38
CA THR A 55 12.04 14.91 1.62
C THR A 55 12.38 13.42 1.73
N PRO A 56 13.18 12.86 0.81
CA PRO A 56 13.67 11.49 0.89
C PRO A 56 14.51 11.27 2.16
N GLY A 57 14.35 10.15 2.83
CA GLY A 57 15.27 9.70 3.88
C GLY A 57 14.98 10.16 5.31
N LYS A 58 13.92 10.93 5.56
CA LYS A 58 13.76 11.58 6.87
C LYS A 58 13.21 10.73 8.02
N THR A 59 12.69 9.56 7.82
CA THR A 59 12.42 8.58 8.90
C THR A 59 11.73 7.35 8.29
N THR A 60 12.46 6.26 8.22
CA THR A 60 11.91 4.97 7.84
C THR A 60 11.08 4.46 9.01
N THR A 61 9.77 4.54 8.93
CA THR A 61 8.84 4.08 9.95
C THR A 61 7.66 3.34 9.33
N VAL A 62 7.13 2.38 10.06
CA VAL A 62 5.77 1.88 9.84
C VAL A 62 4.83 2.77 10.64
N ASN A 63 3.81 3.34 9.99
CA ASN A 63 2.81 4.17 10.65
C ASN A 63 1.50 3.41 10.75
N PHE A 64 0.89 3.43 11.93
CA PHE A 64 -0.38 2.79 12.17
C PHE A 64 -1.49 3.81 12.36
N PHE A 65 -2.64 3.50 11.73
CA PHE A 65 -3.87 4.26 11.88
C PHE A 65 -4.98 3.28 12.28
N LYS A 66 -5.74 3.61 13.28
CA LYS A 66 -6.82 2.76 13.81
C LYS A 66 -8.17 3.25 13.34
N LEU A 67 -8.98 2.32 12.80
CA LEU A 67 -10.39 2.51 12.46
C LEU A 67 -11.20 1.49 13.23
N LYS A 68 -11.73 1.86 14.38
CA LYS A 68 -12.52 0.95 15.21
C LYS A 68 -11.81 -0.41 15.42
N ASP A 69 -12.18 -1.44 14.68
CA ASP A 69 -11.72 -2.82 14.80
C ASP A 69 -10.72 -3.23 13.69
N VAL A 70 -10.18 -2.27 12.93
CA VAL A 70 -9.24 -2.49 11.83
C VAL A 70 -8.07 -1.53 11.94
N ARG A 71 -6.87 -2.01 11.67
CA ARG A 71 -5.65 -1.21 11.65
C ARG A 71 -5.14 -1.04 10.23
N PHE A 72 -4.77 0.18 9.87
CA PHE A 72 -4.08 0.50 8.63
C PHE A 72 -2.60 0.63 8.92
N ALA A 73 -1.76 -0.13 8.22
CA ALA A 73 -0.30 -0.10 8.33
C ALA A 73 0.30 0.53 7.07
N ASP A 74 0.87 1.73 7.21
CA ASP A 74 1.58 2.43 6.14
C ASP A 74 3.06 2.07 6.22
N LEU A 75 3.52 1.15 5.37
CA LEU A 75 4.93 0.73 5.30
C LEU A 75 5.79 1.83 4.67
N PRO A 76 7.07 1.93 5.06
CA PRO A 76 7.97 2.89 4.43
C PRO A 76 8.16 2.57 2.94
N GLY A 77 8.13 3.60 2.10
CA GLY A 77 8.34 3.43 0.67
C GLY A 77 9.74 2.91 0.33
N TYR A 78 9.84 2.10 -0.71
CA TYR A 78 11.12 1.60 -1.25
C TYR A 78 11.61 2.41 -2.46
N GLY A 79 12.76 2.04 -3.04
CA GLY A 79 13.24 2.55 -4.32
C GLY A 79 13.74 4.01 -4.27
N TYR A 80 14.27 4.46 -3.16
CA TYR A 80 14.92 5.77 -3.08
C TYR A 80 16.23 5.78 -3.89
N ALA A 81 16.34 6.66 -4.88
CA ALA A 81 17.51 6.75 -5.76
C ALA A 81 18.80 7.22 -5.05
N LYS A 82 18.67 7.93 -3.93
CA LYS A 82 19.79 8.56 -3.21
C LYS A 82 19.69 8.31 -1.70
N VAL A 83 19.78 7.05 -1.30
CA VAL A 83 19.90 6.70 0.12
C VAL A 83 21.17 5.92 0.36
N SER A 84 21.76 6.08 1.54
CA SER A 84 22.94 5.33 1.97
C SER A 84 22.62 3.83 2.07
N LYS A 85 23.65 3.00 2.05
CA LYS A 85 23.51 1.56 2.27
C LYS A 85 22.82 1.30 3.63
N SER A 86 23.24 2.01 4.67
CA SER A 86 22.67 1.86 6.01
C SER A 86 21.19 2.21 6.09
N GLU A 87 20.69 3.14 5.28
CA GLU A 87 19.25 3.44 5.20
C GLU A 87 18.48 2.34 4.48
N LYS A 88 19.07 1.73 3.46
CA LYS A 88 18.49 0.55 2.79
C LYS A 88 18.43 -0.64 3.75
N ASP A 89 19.48 -0.89 4.50
CA ASP A 89 19.55 -1.98 5.47
C ASP A 89 18.51 -1.78 6.60
N ARG A 90 18.33 -0.55 7.08
CA ARG A 90 17.28 -0.20 8.04
C ARG A 90 15.88 -0.37 7.49
N TRP A 91 15.68 0.02 6.23
CA TRP A 91 14.40 -0.19 5.56
C TRP A 91 14.08 -1.70 5.46
N ALA A 92 15.06 -2.49 4.99
CA ALA A 92 14.91 -3.94 4.86
C ALA A 92 14.60 -4.59 6.22
N GLU A 93 15.42 -4.30 7.27
CA GLU A 93 15.18 -4.82 8.62
C GLU A 93 13.78 -4.50 9.14
N LEU A 94 13.29 -3.28 8.91
CA LEU A 94 11.97 -2.87 9.38
C LEU A 94 10.84 -3.58 8.63
N VAL A 95 10.91 -3.66 7.30
CA VAL A 95 9.86 -4.27 6.46
C VAL A 95 9.89 -5.79 6.56
N GLU A 96 11.07 -6.42 6.47
CA GLU A 96 11.23 -7.86 6.65
C GLU A 96 10.81 -8.27 8.06
N GLY A 97 11.22 -7.51 9.07
CA GLY A 97 10.83 -7.76 10.45
C GLY A 97 9.34 -7.52 10.74
N TYR A 98 8.66 -6.68 9.96
CA TYR A 98 7.20 -6.55 10.03
C TYR A 98 6.52 -7.82 9.50
N PHE A 99 6.92 -8.31 8.33
CA PHE A 99 6.34 -9.52 7.73
C PHE A 99 6.79 -10.82 8.41
N ALA A 100 7.90 -10.83 9.13
CA ALA A 100 8.37 -12.00 9.89
C ALA A 100 7.59 -12.23 11.20
N GLN A 101 6.79 -11.29 11.65
CA GLN A 101 5.90 -11.45 12.79
C GLN A 101 4.60 -12.15 12.36
N GLU A 102 4.00 -12.91 13.27
CA GLU A 102 2.63 -13.38 13.09
C GLU A 102 1.68 -12.19 13.16
N ARG A 103 1.13 -11.81 12.00
CA ARG A 103 0.24 -10.67 11.86
C ARG A 103 -1.06 -11.07 11.17
N ASN A 104 -2.16 -10.54 11.66
CA ASN A 104 -3.48 -10.70 11.05
C ASN A 104 -3.62 -9.72 9.86
N ILE A 105 -2.99 -10.04 8.72
CA ILE A 105 -3.02 -9.22 7.51
C ILE A 105 -4.20 -9.64 6.63
N ALA A 106 -5.30 -8.89 6.69
CA ALA A 106 -6.50 -9.13 5.88
C ALA A 106 -6.30 -8.76 4.40
N LEU A 107 -5.57 -7.67 4.12
CA LEU A 107 -5.30 -7.24 2.74
C LEU A 107 -4.02 -6.41 2.67
N ILE A 108 -3.24 -6.61 1.60
CA ILE A 108 -2.16 -5.72 1.23
C ILE A 108 -2.55 -4.92 -0.01
N VAL A 109 -2.46 -3.60 0.05
CA VAL A 109 -2.61 -2.70 -1.08
C VAL A 109 -1.23 -2.34 -1.59
N GLN A 110 -0.77 -3.04 -2.62
CA GLN A 110 0.47 -2.74 -3.32
C GLN A 110 0.21 -1.61 -4.32
N ILE A 111 1.02 -0.55 -4.27
CA ILE A 111 0.76 0.67 -5.02
C ILE A 111 1.80 0.85 -6.12
N CYS A 112 1.33 0.99 -7.36
CA CYS A 112 2.15 1.24 -8.55
C CYS A 112 1.67 2.50 -9.27
N ASP A 113 2.58 3.17 -10.00
CA ASP A 113 2.25 4.33 -10.83
C ASP A 113 1.76 3.85 -12.22
N ILE A 114 0.50 4.12 -12.56
CA ILE A 114 -0.11 3.65 -13.81
C ILE A 114 0.63 4.13 -15.07
N ARG A 115 1.38 5.22 -14.98
CA ARG A 115 2.06 5.83 -16.13
C ARG A 115 3.25 5.03 -16.66
N HIS A 116 3.79 4.12 -15.84
CA HIS A 116 5.02 3.39 -16.12
C HIS A 116 4.84 1.89 -15.88
N SER A 117 5.62 1.07 -16.56
CA SER A 117 5.76 -0.34 -16.19
C SER A 117 6.28 -0.46 -14.76
N PRO A 118 5.87 -1.51 -14.02
CA PRO A 118 6.38 -1.76 -12.68
C PRO A 118 7.91 -1.80 -12.69
N THR A 119 8.51 -1.13 -11.72
CA THR A 119 9.98 -1.14 -11.60
C THR A 119 10.46 -2.48 -11.05
N LYS A 120 11.77 -2.76 -11.12
CA LYS A 120 12.35 -3.98 -10.53
C LYS A 120 12.00 -4.12 -9.04
N ASP A 121 11.96 -3.02 -8.31
CA ASP A 121 11.59 -3.03 -6.89
C ASP A 121 10.09 -3.32 -6.70
N ASP A 122 9.23 -2.82 -7.59
CA ASP A 122 7.80 -3.14 -7.58
C ASP A 122 7.58 -4.63 -7.84
N ILE A 123 8.25 -5.19 -8.86
CA ILE A 123 8.19 -6.62 -9.18
C ILE A 123 8.71 -7.46 -8.02
N ALA A 124 9.84 -7.11 -7.42
CA ALA A 124 10.38 -7.85 -6.27
C ALA A 124 9.40 -7.89 -5.08
N MET A 125 8.69 -6.79 -4.82
CA MET A 125 7.66 -6.77 -3.78
C MET A 125 6.45 -7.62 -4.18
N ILE A 126 5.98 -7.52 -5.41
CA ILE A 126 4.85 -8.33 -5.91
C ILE A 126 5.20 -9.82 -5.88
N ASP A 127 6.40 -10.22 -6.31
CA ASP A 127 6.91 -11.59 -6.23
C ASP A 127 6.90 -12.11 -4.78
N PHE A 128 7.37 -11.29 -3.85
CA PHE A 128 7.34 -11.63 -2.43
C PHE A 128 5.91 -11.85 -1.94
N LEU A 129 4.99 -10.93 -2.20
CA LEU A 129 3.60 -11.03 -1.76
C LEU A 129 2.90 -12.24 -2.38
N TYR A 130 3.12 -12.49 -3.67
CA TYR A 130 2.52 -13.61 -4.39
C TYR A 130 3.06 -14.97 -3.92
N SER A 131 4.38 -15.09 -3.77
CA SER A 131 5.04 -16.34 -3.35
C SER A 131 4.76 -16.71 -1.89
N THR A 132 4.49 -15.73 -1.03
CA THR A 132 4.13 -15.95 0.38
C THR A 132 2.65 -16.19 0.60
N GLY A 133 1.81 -16.08 -0.45
CA GLY A 133 0.37 -16.34 -0.38
C GLY A 133 -0.44 -15.25 0.30
N TYR A 134 0.11 -14.04 0.47
CA TYR A 134 -0.67 -12.94 1.01
C TYR A 134 -1.82 -12.54 0.08
N HIS A 135 -2.99 -12.28 0.65
CA HIS A 135 -4.07 -11.64 -0.08
C HIS A 135 -3.70 -10.18 -0.39
N PHE A 136 -3.56 -9.83 -1.67
CA PHE A 136 -3.20 -8.46 -2.05
C PHE A 136 -3.88 -8.01 -3.35
N ILE A 137 -4.00 -6.71 -3.48
CA ILE A 137 -4.44 -6.01 -4.69
C ILE A 137 -3.38 -5.03 -5.15
N ILE A 138 -3.42 -4.63 -6.44
CA ILE A 138 -2.53 -3.60 -6.97
C ILE A 138 -3.34 -2.34 -7.28
N ALA A 139 -3.08 -1.27 -6.52
CA ALA A 139 -3.64 0.05 -6.78
C ALA A 139 -2.77 0.82 -7.78
N LEU A 140 -3.32 1.12 -8.95
CA LEU A 140 -2.64 1.84 -10.03
C LEU A 140 -2.94 3.33 -9.93
N THR A 141 -2.08 4.07 -9.23
CA THR A 141 -2.27 5.49 -8.91
C THR A 141 -1.99 6.44 -10.08
N LYS A 142 -2.39 7.70 -9.94
CA LYS A 142 -2.15 8.80 -10.89
C LYS A 142 -2.88 8.63 -12.22
N LEU A 143 -4.04 7.98 -12.22
CA LEU A 143 -4.88 7.80 -13.41
C LEU A 143 -5.24 9.15 -14.07
N ASP A 144 -5.41 10.23 -13.26
CA ASP A 144 -5.65 11.60 -13.71
C ASP A 144 -4.51 12.20 -14.55
N LYS A 145 -3.32 11.64 -14.52
CA LYS A 145 -2.18 12.08 -15.33
C LYS A 145 -2.17 11.50 -16.75
N LEU A 146 -3.04 10.55 -17.03
CA LEU A 146 -3.24 10.01 -18.38
C LEU A 146 -4.44 10.66 -19.05
N LYS A 147 -4.32 10.95 -20.35
CA LYS A 147 -5.47 11.34 -21.18
C LYS A 147 -6.50 10.22 -21.19
N LYS A 148 -7.79 10.54 -21.16
CA LYS A 148 -8.87 9.54 -21.16
C LYS A 148 -8.73 8.51 -22.27
N SER A 149 -8.32 8.95 -23.47
CA SER A 149 -8.07 8.06 -24.62
C SER A 149 -6.93 7.07 -24.44
N GLN A 150 -6.04 7.30 -23.48
CA GLN A 150 -4.87 6.46 -23.22
C GLN A 150 -5.08 5.51 -22.02
N GLN A 151 -6.06 5.80 -21.14
CA GLN A 151 -6.25 5.07 -19.89
C GLN A 151 -6.49 3.58 -20.12
N GLN A 152 -7.44 3.23 -21.00
CA GLN A 152 -7.78 1.83 -21.27
C GLN A 152 -6.62 1.04 -21.88
N ALA A 153 -5.90 1.64 -22.83
CA ALA A 153 -4.74 0.99 -23.45
C ALA A 153 -3.63 0.73 -22.40
N ARG A 154 -3.43 1.68 -21.46
CA ARG A 154 -2.42 1.51 -20.41
C ARG A 154 -2.84 0.45 -19.38
N ILE A 155 -4.12 0.42 -19.01
CA ILE A 155 -4.66 -0.63 -18.12
C ILE A 155 -4.45 -2.01 -18.75
N ASN A 156 -4.80 -2.17 -20.02
CA ASN A 156 -4.61 -3.44 -20.73
C ASN A 156 -3.13 -3.87 -20.77
N ALA A 157 -2.21 -2.93 -21.05
CA ALA A 157 -0.78 -3.21 -21.04
C ALA A 157 -0.29 -3.65 -19.66
N LEU A 158 -0.73 -3.01 -18.55
CA LEU A 158 -0.37 -3.42 -17.20
C LEU A 158 -0.98 -4.78 -16.82
N THR A 159 -2.18 -5.08 -17.30
CA THR A 159 -2.79 -6.41 -17.11
C THR A 159 -1.94 -7.50 -17.79
N GLU A 160 -1.39 -7.22 -18.96
CA GLU A 160 -0.48 -8.15 -19.65
C GLU A 160 0.88 -8.24 -18.95
N GLU A 161 1.47 -7.10 -18.58
CA GLU A 161 2.75 -7.02 -17.84
C GLU A 161 2.71 -7.78 -16.50
N LEU A 162 1.55 -7.87 -15.87
CA LEU A 162 1.32 -8.52 -14.57
C LEU A 162 0.57 -9.86 -14.67
N SER A 163 0.41 -10.40 -15.86
CA SER A 163 -0.38 -11.62 -16.11
C SER A 163 0.15 -12.88 -15.43
N ALA A 164 1.44 -12.88 -15.02
CA ALA A 164 2.03 -13.97 -14.24
C ALA A 164 1.45 -14.11 -12.82
N TYR A 165 0.78 -13.09 -12.30
CA TYR A 165 0.20 -13.06 -10.96
C TYR A 165 -1.31 -13.34 -11.05
N GLU A 166 -1.66 -14.60 -11.27
CA GLU A 166 -3.06 -15.02 -11.43
C GLU A 166 -3.90 -14.69 -10.18
N GLY A 167 -5.12 -14.21 -10.40
CA GLY A 167 -6.04 -13.84 -9.32
C GLY A 167 -5.82 -12.45 -8.72
N VAL A 168 -4.69 -11.79 -8.99
CA VAL A 168 -4.41 -10.45 -8.48
C VAL A 168 -5.21 -9.40 -9.23
N ARG A 169 -6.01 -8.60 -8.50
CA ARG A 169 -6.86 -7.57 -9.09
C ARG A 169 -6.14 -6.23 -9.19
N LEU A 170 -6.32 -5.54 -10.33
CA LEU A 170 -5.77 -4.22 -10.57
C LEU A 170 -6.86 -3.15 -10.38
N TYR A 171 -6.56 -2.11 -9.61
CA TYR A 171 -7.46 -1.00 -9.29
C TYR A 171 -6.90 0.33 -9.79
N PRO A 172 -7.23 0.76 -11.03
CA PRO A 172 -6.83 2.07 -11.53
C PRO A 172 -7.52 3.18 -10.71
N CYS A 173 -6.72 4.12 -10.18
CA CYS A 173 -7.26 5.13 -9.28
C CYS A 173 -6.56 6.49 -9.37
N SER A 174 -7.25 7.52 -8.89
CA SER A 174 -6.74 8.87 -8.72
C SER A 174 -7.10 9.43 -7.36
N SER A 175 -6.10 9.73 -6.56
CA SER A 175 -6.30 10.46 -5.30
C SER A 175 -6.71 11.92 -5.54
N GLN A 176 -6.45 12.47 -6.72
CA GLN A 176 -6.78 13.84 -7.08
C GLN A 176 -8.29 14.05 -7.29
N ASN A 177 -8.89 13.24 -8.15
CA ASN A 177 -10.30 13.37 -8.52
C ASN A 177 -11.22 12.33 -7.86
N GLY A 178 -10.66 11.31 -7.19
CA GLY A 178 -11.42 10.27 -6.48
C GLY A 178 -11.83 9.07 -7.31
N GLN A 179 -11.50 9.02 -8.60
CA GLN A 179 -11.80 7.88 -9.46
C GLN A 179 -11.14 6.60 -8.93
N GLY A 180 -11.86 5.48 -8.87
CA GLY A 180 -11.37 4.17 -8.44
C GLY A 180 -11.17 4.02 -6.93
N ILE A 181 -11.48 5.04 -6.11
CA ILE A 181 -11.26 5.00 -4.67
C ILE A 181 -12.32 4.17 -3.95
N ASP A 182 -13.57 4.23 -4.41
CA ASP A 182 -14.67 3.50 -3.77
C ASP A 182 -14.55 1.99 -4.03
N GLU A 183 -14.01 1.60 -5.18
CA GLU A 183 -13.69 0.21 -5.51
C GLU A 183 -12.59 -0.34 -4.58
N ILE A 184 -11.56 0.47 -4.26
CA ILE A 184 -10.53 0.09 -3.29
C ILE A 184 -11.11 -0.01 -1.88
N ARG A 185 -11.98 0.94 -1.47
CA ARG A 185 -12.67 0.87 -0.18
C ARG A 185 -13.50 -0.42 -0.07
N LYS A 186 -14.23 -0.75 -1.14
CA LYS A 186 -15.00 -1.98 -1.17
C LYS A 186 -14.11 -3.21 -1.02
N ALA A 187 -13.00 -3.30 -1.74
CA ALA A 187 -12.05 -4.40 -1.60
C ALA A 187 -11.49 -4.52 -0.18
N ILE A 188 -11.22 -3.40 0.50
CA ILE A 188 -10.80 -3.37 1.90
C ILE A 188 -11.94 -3.86 2.83
N GLU A 189 -13.17 -3.43 2.59
CA GLU A 189 -14.31 -3.90 3.38
C GLU A 189 -14.54 -5.39 3.21
N ASP A 190 -14.57 -5.88 1.97
CA ASP A 190 -14.80 -7.28 1.65
C ASP A 190 -13.74 -8.18 2.35
N SER A 191 -12.44 -7.80 2.32
CA SER A 191 -11.37 -8.57 2.95
C SER A 191 -11.45 -8.69 4.47
N VAL A 192 -12.03 -7.69 5.15
CA VAL A 192 -12.18 -7.72 6.61
C VAL A 192 -13.42 -8.52 7.03
N PHE A 193 -14.45 -8.57 6.19
CA PHE A 193 -15.69 -9.30 6.50
C PHE A 193 -15.57 -10.79 6.18
N GLU A 194 -14.84 -11.17 5.14
CA GLU A 194 -14.59 -12.57 4.78
C GLU A 194 -13.83 -13.33 5.88
N GLU A 195 -12.89 -12.69 6.61
CA GLU A 195 -12.17 -13.30 7.73
C GLU A 195 -13.06 -13.58 8.96
N ASN A 196 -14.23 -12.96 9.09
CA ASN A 196 -15.11 -13.15 10.25
C ASN A 196 -16.14 -14.29 10.05
N GLU A 197 -16.16 -14.95 8.89
CA GLU A 197 -17.08 -16.07 8.59
C GLU A 197 -16.40 -17.47 8.63
N GLU A 198 -15.07 -17.54 8.83
CA GLU A 198 -14.31 -18.78 9.08
C GLU A 198 -14.01 -18.99 10.58
#